data_1b0e9e44edd9ce283580edb07f57b52c
#
_entry.id   1b0e9e44edd9ce283580edb07f57b52c
#
_cell.length_a   1.000
_cell.length_b   1.000
_cell.length_c   1.000
_cell.angle_alpha   90.00
_cell.angle_beta   90.00
_cell.angle_gamma   90.00
#
_symmetry.space_group_name_H-M   'P 1'
#
loop_
_entity.id
_entity.type
_entity.pdbx_description
1 polymer ?
#
loop_
_entity_poly.entity_id
_entity_poly.type
_entity_poly.pdbx_seq_one_letter_code
_entity_poly.pdbx_strand_id
1 'polypeptide(L)' 'MISERQKEIIDAAGKILTESGISGLTTKKLALEMGFSEAAIYRHFPSKEAIILALLGYLRENMASRLSSLDS' A
#
# COMPACT_ATOMS: atom_id res chain seq x y z
N MET A 1 -13.29 -3.41 -2.95
CA MET A 1 -12.67 -2.56 -3.98
C MET A 1 -12.07 -1.33 -3.32
N ILE A 2 -10.83 -0.99 -3.66
CA ILE A 2 -10.16 0.15 -3.05
C ILE A 2 -10.39 1.42 -3.86
N SER A 3 -10.39 2.56 -3.18
CA SER A 3 -10.54 3.86 -3.82
C SER A 3 -9.23 4.28 -4.48
N GLU A 4 -9.27 5.30 -5.34
CA GLU A 4 -8.08 5.88 -5.94
C GLU A 4 -7.07 6.32 -4.89
N ARG A 5 -7.55 6.99 -3.84
CA ARG A 5 -6.69 7.48 -2.76
C ARG A 5 -6.05 6.33 -1.99
N GLN A 6 -6.82 5.28 -1.73
CA GLN A 6 -6.27 4.10 -1.06
C GLN A 6 -5.20 3.43 -1.92
N LYS A 7 -5.42 3.37 -3.22
CA LYS A 7 -4.42 2.83 -4.14
C LYS A 7 -3.13 3.64 -4.10
N GLU A 8 -3.23 4.96 -4.07
CA GLU A 8 -2.05 5.83 -3.97
C GLU A 8 -1.27 5.55 -2.69
N ILE A 9 -1.98 5.35 -1.57
CA ILE A 9 -1.35 5.03 -0.29
C ILE A 9 -0.65 3.67 -0.37
N ILE A 10 -1.30 2.69 -0.97
CA ILE A 10 -0.72 1.35 -1.14
C ILE A 10 0.53 1.39 -2.01
N ASP A 11 0.49 2.14 -3.10
CA ASP A 11 1.64 2.29 -4.00
C ASP A 11 2.83 2.94 -3.27
N ALA A 12 2.57 3.99 -2.50
CA ALA A 12 3.61 4.65 -1.72
C ALA A 12 4.17 3.73 -0.64
N ALA A 13 3.31 2.95 0.01
CA ALA A 13 3.74 1.98 1.02
C ALA A 13 4.62 0.91 0.40
N GLY A 14 4.27 0.42 -0.78
CA GLY A 14 5.08 -0.56 -1.50
C GLY A 14 6.46 -0.03 -1.84
N LYS A 15 6.55 1.23 -2.26
CA LYS A 15 7.81 1.89 -2.55
C LYS A 15 8.70 1.98 -1.30
N ILE A 16 8.13 2.43 -0.19
CA ILE A 16 8.86 2.54 1.06
C ILE A 16 9.33 1.17 1.53
N LEU A 17 8.47 0.17 1.43
CA LEU A 17 8.79 -1.19 1.83
C LEU A 17 9.97 -1.74 1.02
N THR A 18 9.99 -1.49 -0.28
CA THR A 18 11.07 -1.91 -1.16
C THR A 18 12.38 -1.21 -0.84
N GLU A 19 12.33 0.08 -0.54
CA GLU A 19 13.54 0.87 -0.29
C GLU A 19 14.08 0.72 1.12
N SER A 20 13.21 0.61 2.13
CA SER A 20 13.59 0.68 3.54
C SER A 20 13.20 -0.55 4.36
N GLY A 21 12.51 -1.51 3.74
CA GLY A 21 12.05 -2.69 4.46
C GLY A 21 10.86 -2.38 5.35
N ILE A 22 10.39 -3.43 6.04
CA ILE A 22 9.16 -3.33 6.84
C ILE A 22 9.32 -2.40 8.04
N SER A 23 10.52 -2.36 8.62
CA SER A 23 10.77 -1.47 9.75
C SER A 23 10.81 0.01 9.35
N GLY A 24 11.07 0.29 8.07
CA GLY A 24 11.06 1.66 7.55
C GLY A 24 9.67 2.16 7.18
N LEU A 25 8.70 1.26 7.10
CA LEU A 25 7.33 1.63 6.75
C LEU A 25 6.58 2.06 8.01
N THR A 26 6.35 3.36 8.14
CA THR A 26 5.57 3.93 9.24
C THR A 26 4.51 4.86 8.65
N THR A 27 3.45 5.09 9.41
CA THR A 27 2.41 6.01 8.98
C THR A 27 2.97 7.42 8.81
N LYS A 28 3.90 7.80 9.69
CA LYS A 28 4.56 9.10 9.61
C LYS A 28 5.37 9.24 8.32
N LYS A 29 6.19 8.25 8.00
CA LYS A 29 7.01 8.27 6.79
C LYS A 29 6.14 8.27 5.54
N LEU A 30 5.06 7.48 5.55
CA LEU A 30 4.11 7.42 4.46
C LEU A 30 3.46 8.79 4.23
N ALA A 31 3.03 9.44 5.29
CA ALA A 31 2.43 10.78 5.20
C ALA A 31 3.41 11.79 4.62
N LEU A 32 4.67 11.76 5.08
CA LEU A 32 5.71 12.64 4.56
C LEU A 32 5.96 12.41 3.07
N GLU A 33 6.03 11.15 2.66
CA GLU A 33 6.28 10.78 1.27
C GLU A 33 5.17 11.28 0.35
N MET A 34 3.93 11.24 0.81
CA MET A 34 2.77 11.62 0.02
C MET A 34 2.38 13.08 0.16
N GLY A 35 3.00 13.81 1.09
CA GLY A 35 2.60 15.17 1.39
C GLY A 35 1.27 15.26 2.12
N PHE A 36 0.92 14.22 2.88
CA PHE A 36 -0.32 14.15 3.65
C PHE A 36 -0.02 14.28 5.15
N SER A 37 -1.07 14.48 5.94
CA SER A 37 -0.98 14.35 7.39
C SER A 37 -1.19 12.88 7.76
N GLU A 38 -0.72 12.49 8.95
CA GLU A 38 -1.00 11.15 9.44
C GLU A 38 -2.50 10.91 9.60
N ALA A 39 -3.23 11.94 10.02
CA ALA A 39 -4.69 11.86 10.14
C ALA A 39 -5.35 11.51 8.82
N ALA A 40 -4.85 12.03 7.71
CA ALA A 40 -5.36 11.72 6.39
C ALA A 40 -5.15 10.25 6.04
N ILE A 41 -3.98 9.70 6.41
CA ILE A 41 -3.69 8.29 6.20
C ILE A 41 -4.66 7.43 7.01
N TYR A 42 -4.86 7.77 8.30
CA TYR A 42 -5.75 7.01 9.19
C TYR A 42 -7.22 7.03 8.76
N ARG A 43 -7.62 8.02 7.99
CA ARG A 43 -8.99 8.04 7.43
C ARG A 43 -9.22 6.88 6.45
N HIS A 44 -8.17 6.45 5.79
CA HIS A 44 -8.27 5.39 4.78
C HIS A 44 -7.86 4.03 5.33
N PHE A 45 -6.91 4.00 6.24
CA PHE A 45 -6.41 2.76 6.85
C PHE A 45 -6.23 2.99 8.35
N PRO A 46 -6.87 2.19 9.20
CA PRO A 46 -6.84 2.41 10.64
C PRO A 46 -5.48 2.16 11.29
N SER A 47 -4.59 1.44 10.61
CA SER A 47 -3.29 1.09 11.17
C SER A 47 -2.29 0.76 10.07
N LYS A 48 -1.02 0.71 10.43
CA LYS A 48 0.05 0.25 9.55
C LYS A 48 -0.23 -1.17 9.07
N GLU A 49 -0.71 -2.03 9.96
CA GLU A 49 -1.01 -3.42 9.63
C GLU A 49 -2.10 -3.52 8.57
N ALA A 50 -3.11 -2.65 8.64
CA ALA A 50 -4.16 -2.61 7.63
C ALA A 50 -3.60 -2.24 6.26
N ILE A 51 -2.62 -1.32 6.21
CA ILE A 51 -1.96 -0.92 4.97
C ILE A 51 -1.18 -2.10 4.39
N ILE A 52 -0.44 -2.81 5.24
CA ILE A 52 0.34 -3.97 4.81
C ILE A 52 -0.56 -5.07 4.26
N LEU A 53 -1.66 -5.35 4.95
CA LEU A 53 -2.62 -6.35 4.48
C LEU A 53 -3.23 -5.97 3.14
N ALA A 54 -3.56 -4.71 2.96
CA ALA A 54 -4.11 -4.21 1.70
C ALA A 54 -3.07 -4.33 0.57
N LEU A 55 -1.82 -4.02 0.87
CA LEU A 55 -0.73 -4.15 -0.10
C LEU A 55 -0.53 -5.60 -0.54
N LEU A 56 -0.55 -6.53 0.41
CA LEU A 56 -0.41 -7.94 0.12
C LEU A 56 -1.56 -8.44 -0.75
N GLY A 57 -2.79 -8.02 -0.44
CA GLY A 57 -3.95 -8.36 -1.24
C GLY A 57 -3.86 -7.82 -2.66
N TYR A 58 -3.40 -6.58 -2.79
CA TYR A 58 -3.22 -5.93 -4.09
C TYR A 58 -2.18 -6.68 -4.94
N LEU A 59 -1.05 -7.04 -4.35
CA LEU A 59 -0.02 -7.79 -5.06
C LEU A 59 -0.49 -9.17 -5.47
N ARG A 60 -1.25 -9.81 -4.59
CA ARG A 60 -1.81 -11.14 -4.87
C ARG A 60 -2.76 -11.10 -6.05
N GLU A 61 -3.62 -10.10 -6.10
CA GLU A 61 -4.56 -9.93 -7.21
C GLU A 61 -3.83 -9.70 -8.53
N ASN A 62 -2.80 -8.88 -8.50
CA ASN A 62 -2.01 -8.60 -9.70
C ASN A 62 -1.28 -9.84 -10.19
N MET A 63 -0.71 -10.63 -9.26
CA MET A 63 -0.04 -11.86 -9.63
C MET A 63 -1.00 -12.87 -10.23
N ALA A 64 -2.18 -13.03 -9.62
CA ALA A 64 -3.21 -13.93 -10.14
C ALA A 64 -3.65 -13.53 -11.54
N SER A 65 -3.79 -12.23 -11.77
CA SER A 65 -4.16 -11.70 -13.08
C SER A 65 -3.10 -11.99 -14.13
N ARG A 66 -1.83 -11.83 -13.77
CA ARG A 66 -0.72 -12.13 -14.68
C ARG A 66 -0.64 -13.62 -15.02
N LEU A 67 -0.82 -14.47 -14.03
CA LEU A 67 -0.80 -15.91 -14.23
C LEU A 67 -1.94 -16.36 -15.15
N SER A 68 -3.11 -15.78 -14.98
CA SER A 68 -4.25 -16.05 -15.85
C SER A 68 -3.96 -15.65 -17.29
N SER A 69 -3.29 -14.53 -17.49
CA SER A 69 -2.90 -14.07 -18.81
C SER A 69 -1.90 -14.99 -19.47
N LEU A 70 -0.98 -15.55 -18.70
CA LEU A 70 0.03 -16.47 -19.24
C LEU A 70 -0.56 -17.81 -19.63
N ASP A 71 -1.61 -18.24 -18.94
CA ASP A 71 -2.27 -19.53 -19.20
C ASP A 71 -3.22 -19.49 -20.40
N SER A 72 -3.58 -18.32 -20.84
CA SER A 72 -4.46 -18.18 -22.00
C SER A 72 -3.72 -17.90 -23.31
#